data_f8f14381cf22daae538deae3e7e0fb4e
#
_entry.id   f8f14381cf22daae538deae3e7e0fb4e
#
_cell.length_a   1.000
_cell.length_b   1.000
_cell.length_c   1.000
_cell.angle_alpha   90.00
_cell.angle_beta   90.00
_cell.angle_gamma   90.00
#
_symmetry.space_group_name_H-M   'P 1'
#
loop_
_entity.id
_entity.type
_entity.pdbx_description
1 polymer ?
#
loop_
_entity_poly.entity_id
_entity_poly.type
_entity_poly.pdbx_seq_one_letter_code
_entity_poly.pdbx_strand_id
1 'polypeptide(L)'
;YGLPWLRWDRGPNAPDQAVLVDLDRERFYFFWIEIWPQEVYYITGLLILAALGLFLVTALFGRVWCGYACPQTVWTDLYIMVERLIEGDRNDRIRLDKSPWTLDKMGRKGTKHLAWLLIAAATGGAWIFYFHDAPTLAANLFKGTADGTAYLFFGILTFTTYWLAGHMREQVCTY
;
A
#
# COMPACT_ATOMS: atom_id res chain seq x y z
N TYR A 1 0.23 -0.45 -8.03
CA TYR A 1 1.17 0.68 -8.20
C TYR A 1 1.09 1.32 -9.58
N GLY A 2 0.91 0.55 -10.66
CA GLY A 2 0.93 1.07 -12.04
C GLY A 2 -0.38 1.67 -12.54
N LEU A 3 -1.52 1.26 -11.99
CA LEU A 3 -2.84 1.70 -12.45
C LEU A 3 -3.05 3.22 -12.45
N PRO A 4 -2.64 4.00 -11.46
CA PRO A 4 -2.80 5.46 -11.47
C PRO A 4 -1.97 6.18 -12.54
N TRP A 5 -0.94 5.50 -13.08
CA TRP A 5 -0.08 6.06 -14.15
C TRP A 5 -0.60 5.78 -15.55
N LEU A 6 -1.60 4.91 -15.70
CA LEU A 6 -2.23 4.64 -16.98
C LEU A 6 -3.10 5.82 -17.39
N ARG A 7 -2.82 6.35 -18.59
CA ARG A 7 -3.59 7.41 -19.21
C ARG A 7 -4.67 6.82 -20.10
N TRP A 8 -5.88 7.31 -19.92
CA TRP A 8 -7.04 6.91 -20.71
C TRP A 8 -7.77 8.15 -21.18
N ASP A 9 -7.75 8.40 -22.48
CA ASP A 9 -8.42 9.55 -23.08
C ASP A 9 -9.95 9.37 -23.03
N ARG A 10 -10.61 10.21 -22.23
CA ARG A 10 -12.09 10.24 -22.11
C ARG A 10 -12.70 11.49 -22.72
N GLY A 11 -11.88 12.36 -23.34
CA GLY A 11 -12.35 13.62 -23.92
C GLY A 11 -12.07 14.84 -23.03
N PRO A 12 -12.38 16.07 -23.52
CA PRO A 12 -11.89 17.32 -22.96
C PRO A 12 -12.39 17.67 -21.55
N ASN A 13 -13.43 17.04 -21.07
CA ASN A 13 -14.06 17.35 -19.76
C ASN A 13 -13.85 16.29 -18.68
N ALA A 14 -13.10 15.24 -18.96
CA ALA A 14 -12.83 14.15 -18.02
C ALA A 14 -11.34 14.02 -17.73
N PRO A 15 -10.94 13.57 -16.53
CA PRO A 15 -9.53 13.35 -16.23
C PRO A 15 -8.97 12.17 -17.04
N ASP A 16 -7.72 12.32 -17.51
CA ASP A 16 -7.03 11.31 -18.33
C ASP A 16 -6.57 10.08 -17.56
N GLN A 17 -6.67 10.07 -16.26
CA GLN A 17 -6.25 8.95 -15.42
C GLN A 17 -7.25 7.79 -15.55
N ALA A 18 -6.75 6.57 -15.78
CA ALA A 18 -7.59 5.39 -16.02
C ALA A 18 -8.48 5.04 -14.81
N VAL A 19 -7.94 5.18 -13.59
CA VAL A 19 -8.67 4.94 -12.34
C VAL A 19 -8.46 6.14 -11.43
N LEU A 20 -9.53 6.88 -11.15
CA LEU A 20 -9.51 8.06 -10.29
C LEU A 20 -10.77 8.11 -9.43
N VAL A 21 -10.59 8.40 -8.15
CA VAL A 21 -11.65 8.71 -7.20
C VAL A 21 -11.66 10.22 -7.01
N ASP A 22 -12.50 10.92 -7.74
CA ASP A 22 -12.65 12.37 -7.65
C ASP A 22 -13.67 12.69 -6.53
N LEU A 23 -13.15 13.10 -5.38
CA LEU A 23 -13.98 13.47 -4.23
C LEU A 23 -14.63 14.85 -4.39
N ASP A 24 -14.01 15.76 -5.15
CA ASP A 24 -14.54 17.11 -5.36
C ASP A 24 -15.80 17.10 -6.24
N ARG A 25 -15.80 16.21 -7.23
CA ARG A 25 -16.95 16.02 -8.15
C ARG A 25 -17.85 14.86 -7.75
N GLU A 26 -17.49 14.15 -6.67
CA GLU A 26 -18.21 12.96 -6.19
C GLU A 26 -18.38 11.89 -7.28
N ARG A 27 -17.33 11.66 -8.08
CA ARG A 27 -17.37 10.71 -9.20
C ARG A 27 -16.21 9.71 -9.10
N PHE A 28 -16.51 8.45 -9.45
CA PHE A 28 -15.53 7.39 -9.59
C PHE A 28 -15.31 7.09 -11.06
N TYR A 29 -14.09 7.26 -11.52
CA TYR A 29 -13.70 6.94 -12.88
C TYR A 29 -12.98 5.59 -12.90
N PHE A 30 -13.49 4.65 -13.68
CA PHE A 30 -12.90 3.34 -13.85
C PHE A 30 -12.87 2.98 -15.33
N PHE A 31 -11.72 3.17 -15.99
CA PHE A 31 -11.51 3.04 -17.44
C PHE A 31 -12.55 3.82 -18.25
N TRP A 32 -13.57 3.15 -18.78
CA TRP A 32 -14.68 3.75 -19.54
C TRP A 32 -15.98 3.91 -18.75
N ILE A 33 -15.99 3.51 -17.49
CA ILE A 33 -17.19 3.60 -16.63
C ILE A 33 -17.04 4.80 -15.70
N GLU A 34 -18.06 5.65 -15.68
CA GLU A 34 -18.23 6.71 -14.69
C GLU A 34 -19.34 6.30 -13.74
N ILE A 35 -19.01 6.20 -12.45
CA ILE A 35 -19.97 5.82 -11.41
C ILE A 35 -20.38 7.10 -10.68
N TRP A 36 -21.67 7.35 -10.70
CA TRP A 36 -22.29 8.49 -10.03
C TRP A 36 -22.62 8.15 -8.57
N PRO A 37 -22.79 9.16 -7.69
CA PRO A 37 -23.14 8.92 -6.28
C PRO A 37 -24.41 8.09 -6.09
N GLN A 38 -25.38 8.20 -7.01
CA GLN A 38 -26.62 7.42 -6.97
C GLN A 38 -26.40 5.91 -7.19
N GLU A 39 -25.28 5.53 -7.78
CA GLU A 39 -24.98 4.14 -8.13
C GLU A 39 -24.11 3.43 -7.06
N VAL A 40 -23.80 4.13 -5.93
CA VAL A 40 -23.00 3.57 -4.82
C VAL A 40 -23.61 2.28 -4.24
N TYR A 41 -24.94 2.10 -4.34
CA TYR A 41 -25.57 0.86 -3.88
C TYR A 41 -25.12 -0.38 -4.68
N TYR A 42 -24.72 -0.25 -5.95
CA TYR A 42 -24.13 -1.34 -6.73
C TYR A 42 -22.76 -1.74 -6.17
N ILE A 43 -21.95 -0.74 -5.75
CA ILE A 43 -20.66 -0.99 -5.10
C ILE A 43 -20.87 -1.75 -3.78
N THR A 44 -21.90 -1.36 -3.01
CA THR A 44 -22.26 -2.06 -1.77
C THR A 44 -22.64 -3.52 -2.03
N GLY A 45 -23.47 -3.76 -3.05
CA GLY A 45 -23.83 -5.11 -3.48
C GLY A 45 -22.61 -5.93 -3.90
N LEU A 46 -21.69 -5.33 -4.67
CA LEU A 46 -20.44 -5.98 -5.07
C LEU A 46 -19.54 -6.32 -3.88
N LEU A 47 -19.43 -5.42 -2.90
CA LEU A 47 -18.65 -5.66 -1.68
C LEU A 47 -19.25 -6.80 -0.83
N ILE A 48 -20.57 -6.89 -0.72
CA ILE A 48 -21.24 -8.00 -0.04
C ILE A 48 -20.95 -9.31 -0.76
N LEU A 49 -21.06 -9.35 -2.09
CA LEU A 49 -20.73 -10.54 -2.89
C LEU A 49 -19.26 -10.92 -2.76
N ALA A 50 -18.35 -9.95 -2.74
CA ALA A 50 -16.93 -10.18 -2.52
C ALA A 50 -16.65 -10.75 -1.13
N ALA A 51 -17.32 -10.23 -0.09
CA ALA A 51 -17.21 -10.77 1.27
C ALA A 51 -17.70 -12.21 1.37
N LEU A 52 -18.88 -12.51 0.80
CA LEU A 52 -19.41 -13.87 0.76
C LEU A 52 -18.51 -14.81 -0.04
N GLY A 53 -17.97 -14.36 -1.16
CA GLY A 53 -16.98 -15.08 -1.96
C GLY A 53 -15.70 -15.39 -1.17
N LEU A 54 -15.22 -14.43 -0.39
CA LEU A 54 -14.06 -14.60 0.49
C LEU A 54 -14.33 -15.66 1.56
N PHE A 55 -15.52 -15.60 2.21
CA PHE A 55 -15.92 -16.63 3.18
C PHE A 55 -16.02 -18.00 2.53
N LEU A 56 -16.60 -18.10 1.33
CA LEU A 56 -16.69 -19.35 0.60
C LEU A 56 -15.30 -19.93 0.27
N VAL A 57 -14.40 -19.11 -0.26
CA VAL A 57 -13.02 -19.52 -0.58
C VAL A 57 -12.27 -19.97 0.68
N THR A 58 -12.40 -19.25 1.78
CA THR A 58 -11.75 -19.64 3.04
C THR A 58 -12.35 -20.89 3.65
N ALA A 59 -13.65 -21.11 3.49
CA ALA A 59 -14.32 -22.35 3.94
C ALA A 59 -13.90 -23.59 3.13
N LEU A 60 -13.73 -23.44 1.81
CA LEU A 60 -13.39 -24.55 0.92
C LEU A 60 -11.89 -24.85 0.89
N PHE A 61 -11.05 -23.84 0.85
CA PHE A 61 -9.61 -23.95 0.65
C PHE A 61 -8.78 -23.58 1.89
N GLY A 62 -9.43 -23.26 3.00
CA GLY A 62 -8.76 -22.90 4.23
C GLY A 62 -7.96 -21.60 4.10
N ARG A 63 -6.69 -21.62 4.51
CA ARG A 63 -5.84 -20.44 4.60
C ARG A 63 -5.17 -20.00 3.27
N VAL A 64 -5.62 -20.51 2.12
CA VAL A 64 -4.99 -20.18 0.83
C VAL A 64 -5.04 -18.68 0.54
N TRP A 65 -6.20 -18.04 0.77
CA TRP A 65 -6.31 -16.60 0.60
C TRP A 65 -5.36 -15.82 1.51
N CYS A 66 -5.35 -16.14 2.79
CA CYS A 66 -4.51 -15.47 3.77
C CYS A 66 -3.01 -15.72 3.54
N GLY A 67 -2.65 -16.87 2.95
CA GLY A 67 -1.25 -17.22 2.71
C GLY A 67 -0.66 -16.58 1.44
N TYR A 68 -1.47 -16.35 0.40
CA TYR A 68 -0.94 -15.93 -0.91
C TYR A 68 -1.52 -14.62 -1.43
N ALA A 69 -2.79 -14.33 -1.19
CA ALA A 69 -3.47 -13.19 -1.81
C ALA A 69 -3.70 -12.02 -0.85
N CYS A 70 -3.59 -12.24 0.46
CA CYS A 70 -3.77 -11.17 1.44
C CYS A 70 -2.66 -10.12 1.32
N PRO A 71 -3.00 -8.82 1.14
CA PRO A 71 -2.00 -7.75 1.06
C PRO A 71 -1.02 -7.75 2.23
N GLN A 72 -1.50 -7.98 3.45
CA GLN A 72 -0.65 -8.01 4.64
C GLN A 72 0.45 -9.07 4.54
N THR A 73 0.13 -10.26 4.03
CA THR A 73 1.12 -11.33 3.84
C THR A 73 2.18 -10.93 2.82
N VAL A 74 1.77 -10.34 1.70
CA VAL A 74 2.68 -9.87 0.64
C VAL A 74 3.65 -8.81 1.18
N TRP A 75 3.15 -7.82 1.94
CA TRP A 75 4.02 -6.80 2.53
C TRP A 75 4.94 -7.39 3.60
N THR A 76 4.43 -8.29 4.43
CA THR A 76 5.26 -8.97 5.44
C THR A 76 6.40 -9.75 4.80
N ASP A 77 6.12 -10.50 3.74
CA ASP A 77 7.15 -11.25 3.00
C ASP A 77 8.19 -10.33 2.36
N LEU A 78 7.74 -9.22 1.78
CA LEU A 78 8.65 -8.22 1.21
C LEU A 78 9.57 -7.62 2.28
N TYR A 79 9.06 -7.31 3.46
CA TYR A 79 9.86 -6.79 4.58
C TYR A 79 10.82 -7.83 5.12
N ILE A 80 10.43 -9.10 5.22
CA ILE A 80 11.30 -10.21 5.61
C ILE A 80 12.39 -10.43 4.56
N MET A 81 12.08 -10.33 3.28
CA MET A 81 13.07 -10.44 2.20
C MET A 81 14.13 -9.34 2.33
N VAL A 82 13.74 -8.10 2.59
CA VAL A 82 14.67 -6.99 2.83
C VAL A 82 15.53 -7.24 4.07
N GLU A 83 14.95 -7.77 5.16
CA GLU A 83 15.72 -8.15 6.35
C GLU A 83 16.80 -9.19 6.02
N ARG A 84 16.45 -10.23 5.28
CA ARG A 84 17.39 -11.28 4.87
C ARG A 84 18.52 -10.75 4.00
N LEU A 85 18.21 -9.81 3.11
CA LEU A 85 19.22 -9.20 2.24
C LEU A 85 20.22 -8.33 3.00
N ILE A 86 19.79 -7.62 4.05
CA ILE A 86 20.62 -6.64 4.76
C ILE A 86 21.30 -7.25 6.00
N GLU A 87 20.54 -7.96 6.82
CA GLU A 87 21.02 -8.51 8.09
C GLU A 87 21.47 -9.98 7.97
N GLY A 88 21.16 -10.64 6.84
CA GLY A 88 21.46 -12.05 6.63
C GLY A 88 20.34 -12.97 7.15
N ASP A 89 20.66 -14.26 7.25
CA ASP A 89 19.70 -15.27 7.68
C ASP A 89 19.46 -15.19 9.21
N ARG A 90 18.49 -15.93 9.71
CA ARG A 90 18.06 -15.93 11.11
C ARG A 90 19.23 -16.05 12.11
N ASN A 91 20.18 -16.91 11.83
CA ASN A 91 21.32 -17.14 12.71
C ASN A 91 22.24 -15.91 12.77
N ASP A 92 22.46 -15.26 11.64
CA ASP A 92 23.27 -14.05 11.56
C ASP A 92 22.60 -12.87 12.27
N ARG A 93 21.27 -12.75 12.17
CA ARG A 93 20.50 -11.75 12.92
C ARG A 93 20.59 -11.93 14.42
N ILE A 94 20.48 -13.16 14.92
CA ILE A 94 20.60 -13.46 16.35
C ILE A 94 22.03 -13.12 16.83
N ARG A 95 23.05 -13.42 16.02
CA ARG A 95 24.44 -13.08 16.32
C ARG A 95 24.67 -11.58 16.32
N LEU A 96 24.08 -10.88 15.34
CA LEU A 96 24.13 -9.41 15.25
C LEU A 96 23.46 -8.75 16.46
N ASP A 97 22.32 -9.27 16.90
CA ASP A 97 21.59 -8.71 18.06
C ASP A 97 22.36 -8.89 19.38
N LYS A 98 23.06 -9.99 19.55
CA LYS A 98 23.90 -10.26 20.72
C LYS A 98 25.24 -9.53 20.70
N SER A 99 25.67 -9.01 19.54
CA SER A 99 26.95 -8.29 19.43
C SER A 99 26.88 -6.91 20.10
N PRO A 100 27.98 -6.35 20.59
CA PRO A 100 28.02 -4.99 21.13
C PRO A 100 27.67 -3.97 20.05
N TRP A 101 27.29 -2.77 20.46
CA TRP A 101 26.98 -1.67 19.56
C TRP A 101 28.23 -1.25 18.79
N THR A 102 28.26 -1.63 17.52
CA THR A 102 29.33 -1.29 16.57
C THR A 102 28.74 -0.46 15.43
N LEU A 103 29.54 0.36 14.75
CA LEU A 103 29.12 1.14 13.59
C LEU A 103 28.52 0.25 12.49
N ASP A 104 29.04 -0.95 12.28
CA ASP A 104 28.48 -1.92 11.33
C ASP A 104 27.07 -2.36 11.72
N LYS A 105 26.82 -2.65 12.99
CA LYS A 105 25.48 -2.97 13.50
C LYS A 105 24.50 -1.83 13.29
N MET A 106 24.93 -0.60 13.59
CA MET A 106 24.10 0.60 13.43
C MET A 106 23.82 0.86 11.94
N GLY A 107 24.82 0.67 11.07
CA GLY A 107 24.67 0.78 9.63
C GLY A 107 23.65 -0.22 9.06
N ARG A 108 23.77 -1.50 9.39
CA ARG A 108 22.84 -2.55 8.90
C ARG A 108 21.41 -2.31 9.39
N LYS A 109 21.24 -2.00 10.68
CA LYS A 109 19.90 -1.67 11.22
C LYS A 109 19.31 -0.41 10.60
N GLY A 110 20.13 0.63 10.43
CA GLY A 110 19.69 1.86 9.76
C GLY A 110 19.28 1.64 8.32
N THR A 111 20.07 0.89 7.54
CA THR A 111 19.74 0.56 6.14
C THR A 111 18.46 -0.27 6.05
N LYS A 112 18.23 -1.21 6.96
CA LYS A 112 16.98 -1.97 7.03
C LYS A 112 15.76 -1.06 7.22
N HIS A 113 15.80 -0.20 8.24
CA HIS A 113 14.70 0.71 8.53
C HIS A 113 14.48 1.74 7.41
N LEU A 114 15.56 2.20 6.77
CA LEU A 114 15.47 3.07 5.59
C LEU A 114 14.77 2.36 4.43
N ALA A 115 15.16 1.13 4.12
CA ALA A 115 14.51 0.33 3.07
C ALA A 115 13.02 0.08 3.37
N TRP A 116 12.68 -0.25 4.61
CA TRP A 116 11.29 -0.41 5.05
C TRP A 116 10.49 0.88 4.91
N LEU A 117 11.08 2.01 5.28
CA LEU A 117 10.44 3.32 5.15
C LEU A 117 10.21 3.68 3.69
N LEU A 118 11.16 3.39 2.80
CA LEU A 118 11.00 3.63 1.35
C LEU A 118 9.86 2.78 0.76
N ILE A 119 9.75 1.51 1.14
CA ILE A 119 8.65 0.63 0.71
C ILE A 119 7.31 1.15 1.26
N ALA A 120 7.26 1.54 2.53
CA ALA A 120 6.08 2.11 3.14
C ALA A 120 5.65 3.42 2.46
N ALA A 121 6.62 4.30 2.15
CA ALA A 121 6.37 5.56 1.45
C ALA A 121 5.89 5.32 0.01
N ALA A 122 6.48 4.38 -0.71
CA ALA A 122 6.00 3.99 -2.04
C ALA A 122 4.57 3.45 -2.01
N THR A 123 4.23 2.66 -0.97
CA THR A 123 2.87 2.13 -0.78
C THR A 123 1.88 3.25 -0.43
N GLY A 124 2.23 4.11 0.55
CA GLY A 124 1.40 5.26 0.93
C GLY A 124 1.17 6.23 -0.23
N GLY A 125 2.22 6.51 -1.00
CA GLY A 125 2.13 7.33 -2.22
C GLY A 125 1.24 6.70 -3.28
N ALA A 126 1.38 5.39 -3.52
CA ALA A 126 0.54 4.69 -4.49
C ALA A 126 -0.97 4.80 -4.17
N TRP A 127 -1.35 4.77 -2.90
CA TRP A 127 -2.75 4.95 -2.49
C TRP A 127 -3.27 6.36 -2.76
N ILE A 128 -2.47 7.40 -2.49
CA ILE A 128 -2.89 8.79 -2.68
C ILE A 128 -3.09 9.10 -4.17
N PHE A 129 -2.32 8.47 -5.06
CA PHE A 129 -2.45 8.65 -6.51
C PHE A 129 -3.79 8.16 -7.10
N TYR A 130 -4.60 7.43 -6.34
CA TYR A 130 -5.97 7.11 -6.75
C TYR A 130 -6.96 8.24 -6.52
N PHE A 131 -6.61 9.23 -5.66
CA PHE A 131 -7.48 10.35 -5.31
C PHE A 131 -7.10 11.65 -6.02
N HIS A 132 -5.91 11.72 -6.58
CA HIS A 132 -5.40 12.87 -7.31
C HIS A 132 -4.67 12.42 -8.57
N ASP A 133 -4.53 13.33 -9.54
CA ASP A 133 -3.75 13.04 -10.75
C ASP A 133 -2.30 12.67 -10.39
N ALA A 134 -1.91 11.45 -10.71
CA ALA A 134 -0.66 10.86 -10.24
C ALA A 134 0.61 11.67 -10.59
N PRO A 135 0.84 12.10 -11.85
CA PRO A 135 2.08 12.82 -12.18
C PRO A 135 2.13 14.23 -11.60
N THR A 136 1.00 14.94 -11.52
CA THR A 136 0.96 16.28 -10.93
C THR A 136 1.16 16.22 -9.42
N LEU A 137 0.51 15.29 -8.75
CA LEU A 137 0.67 15.09 -7.31
C LEU A 137 2.10 14.63 -6.96
N ALA A 138 2.67 13.71 -7.72
CA ALA A 138 4.05 13.27 -7.51
C ALA A 138 5.03 14.43 -7.63
N ALA A 139 4.91 15.24 -8.69
CA ALA A 139 5.77 16.43 -8.87
C ALA A 139 5.61 17.42 -7.71
N ASN A 140 4.38 17.67 -7.26
CA ASN A 140 4.10 18.59 -6.17
C ASN A 140 4.58 18.05 -4.81
N LEU A 141 4.49 16.75 -4.60
CA LEU A 141 5.01 16.09 -3.40
C LEU A 141 6.53 16.27 -3.28
N PHE A 142 7.27 16.05 -4.38
CA PHE A 142 8.72 16.25 -4.41
C PHE A 142 9.14 17.73 -4.31
N LYS A 143 8.34 18.66 -4.84
CA LYS A 143 8.59 20.11 -4.75
C LYS A 143 8.16 20.73 -3.42
N GLY A 144 7.41 20.00 -2.60
CA GLY A 144 6.90 20.54 -1.35
C GLY A 144 5.69 21.47 -1.51
N THR A 145 5.02 21.45 -2.66
CA THR A 145 3.88 22.31 -2.98
C THR A 145 2.53 21.59 -3.01
N ALA A 146 2.49 20.32 -2.56
CA ALA A 146 1.25 19.58 -2.46
C ALA A 146 0.36 20.12 -1.32
N ASP A 147 -0.94 19.85 -1.40
CA ASP A 147 -1.89 20.24 -0.37
C ASP A 147 -1.59 19.54 0.97
N GLY A 148 -1.86 20.25 2.08
CA GLY A 148 -1.60 19.74 3.43
C GLY A 148 -2.32 18.43 3.74
N THR A 149 -3.51 18.25 3.20
CA THR A 149 -4.29 17.00 3.31
C THR A 149 -3.58 15.82 2.64
N ALA A 150 -2.95 16.03 1.49
CA ALA A 150 -2.18 15.01 0.78
C ALA A 150 -0.98 14.54 1.62
N TYR A 151 -0.24 15.47 2.25
CA TYR A 151 0.87 15.12 3.15
C TYR A 151 0.40 14.38 4.39
N LEU A 152 -0.73 14.77 4.96
CA LEU A 152 -1.30 14.10 6.13
C LEU A 152 -1.68 12.64 5.81
N PHE A 153 -2.39 12.40 4.73
CA PHE A 153 -2.74 11.03 4.32
C PHE A 153 -1.52 10.22 3.90
N PHE A 154 -0.57 10.84 3.19
CA PHE A 154 0.71 10.20 2.88
C PHE A 154 1.44 9.75 4.15
N GLY A 155 1.54 10.61 5.15
CA GLY A 155 2.16 10.30 6.43
C GLY A 155 1.45 9.18 7.19
N ILE A 156 0.12 9.25 7.29
CA ILE A 156 -0.68 8.21 7.97
C ILE A 156 -0.52 6.86 7.28
N LEU A 157 -0.67 6.80 5.96
CA LEU A 157 -0.58 5.55 5.21
C LEU A 157 0.84 4.97 5.22
N THR A 158 1.86 5.81 5.13
CA THR A 158 3.25 5.39 5.28
C THR A 158 3.53 4.86 6.68
N PHE A 159 3.10 5.56 7.72
CA PHE A 159 3.28 5.15 9.10
C PHE A 159 2.56 3.83 9.40
N THR A 160 1.29 3.71 9.00
CA THR A 160 0.51 2.47 9.23
C THR A 160 1.12 1.27 8.51
N THR A 161 1.54 1.44 7.24
CA THR A 161 2.21 0.36 6.49
C THR A 161 3.52 -0.05 7.16
N TYR A 162 4.35 0.93 7.53
CA TYR A 162 5.62 0.67 8.22
C TYR A 162 5.41 -0.05 9.56
N TRP A 163 4.43 0.40 10.34
CA TRP A 163 4.15 -0.18 11.66
C TRP A 163 3.56 -1.58 11.58
N LEU A 164 2.55 -1.78 10.74
CA LEU A 164 1.87 -3.07 10.60
C LEU A 164 2.78 -4.13 9.97
N ALA A 165 3.47 -3.81 8.88
CA ALA A 165 4.33 -4.78 8.21
C ALA A 165 5.68 -4.96 8.91
N GLY A 166 6.18 -3.95 9.62
CA GLY A 166 7.47 -3.99 10.32
C GLY A 166 7.39 -4.62 11.73
N HIS A 167 6.46 -4.15 12.56
CA HIS A 167 6.42 -4.45 14.00
C HIS A 167 5.27 -5.36 14.41
N MET A 168 4.11 -5.26 13.78
CA MET A 168 2.89 -5.99 14.17
C MET A 168 2.55 -7.16 13.23
N ARG A 169 3.55 -7.77 12.62
CA ARG A 169 3.39 -8.84 11.61
C ARG A 169 2.53 -10.00 12.08
N GLU A 170 2.80 -10.48 13.28
CA GLU A 170 2.16 -11.68 13.83
C GLU A 170 0.77 -11.37 14.39
N GLN A 171 0.58 -10.16 14.89
CA GLN A 171 -0.67 -9.80 15.58
C GLN A 171 -1.84 -9.57 14.63
N VAL A 172 -1.58 -9.15 13.40
CA VAL A 172 -2.62 -8.92 12.38
C VAL A 172 -3.18 -10.22 11.81
N CYS A 173 -2.36 -11.30 11.78
CA CYS A 173 -2.71 -12.58 11.16
C CYS A 173 -2.95 -13.70 12.18
N THR A 174 -2.96 -13.42 13.49
CA THR A 174 -3.10 -14.46 14.54
C THR A 174 -4.55 -14.92 14.73
N TYR A 175 -5.50 -14.20 14.20
CA TYR A 175 -6.93 -14.49 14.20
C TYR A 175 -7.41 -14.64 12.75
#